data_d0c769d1da30bafa3ef3e39f33dc766e
#
_entry.id   d0c769d1da30bafa3ef3e39f33dc766e
#
_cell.length_a   1.000
_cell.length_b   1.000
_cell.length_c   1.000
_cell.angle_alpha   90.00
_cell.angle_beta   90.00
_cell.angle_gamma   90.00
#
_symmetry.space_group_name_H-M   'P 1'
#
loop_
_entity.id
_entity.type
_entity.pdbx_description
1 polymer ?
#
loop_
_entity_poly.entity_id
_entity_poly.type
_entity_poly.pdbx_seq_one_letter_code
_entity_poly.pdbx_strand_id
1 'polypeptide(L)'
;MDRSEFDGVEALKGKKIVIVGCGAQGLNQGLNLRDSGLDVSYALRDEAISQQRQSWKNATENGFVAGTYEDLLPTADLVLNLTPDKQHASVVAAVQPHMKQGACLSYSHGFNIVEEGADIREDLTVVMVAPKSPGTEVREEYKRGFGVPTLLAVHTENDPNGQGWDIAKAYAAGTGGDRAGCLESSFIAEVKSDLMGEQTILCGLLQAGSLLCFDKMVEQGMDEGWASKFVQHAFDTICESLKHGGITNMMDRLSNPAKIKAFELSEQMKDLMRDLFDKHQEDIMAGAFSSGMMADWDNDDKDLLAWREATNETAFEKSSPADVDISEQDYYDKGILMVAMIRAGVELAFESMTNAGIKAESAYYESLHETPLIANLIGRKKLYEMNKVISDTAEYGCYLFSNVAVPLLGDFMKGVNVDVIGKGLDVSDNQVDNQRLIEVNTVIRNHPVEEVGATLRGYMTAMKQIAVG
;
A
#
# COMPACT_ATOMS: atom_id res chain seq x y z
N MET A 1 -15.58 -5.92 10.70
CA MET A 1 -16.32 -7.20 10.80
C MET A 1 -15.67 -8.07 11.85
N ASP A 2 -16.49 -8.66 12.73
CA ASP A 2 -16.00 -9.63 13.71
C ASP A 2 -15.73 -10.97 13.03
N ARG A 3 -14.72 -11.72 13.51
CA ARG A 3 -14.37 -13.03 12.93
C ARG A 3 -15.53 -14.06 13.02
N SER A 4 -16.41 -13.92 13.97
CA SER A 4 -17.62 -14.76 14.11
C SER A 4 -18.63 -14.55 12.96
N GLU A 5 -18.47 -13.51 12.15
CA GLU A 5 -19.31 -13.26 10.97
C GLU A 5 -18.85 -14.06 9.73
N PHE A 6 -17.76 -14.83 9.85
CA PHE A 6 -17.17 -15.60 8.77
C PHE A 6 -17.39 -17.09 9.00
N ASP A 7 -17.99 -17.77 8.02
CA ASP A 7 -18.13 -19.23 8.00
C ASP A 7 -16.98 -19.93 7.25
N GLY A 8 -15.78 -19.33 7.30
CA GLY A 8 -14.63 -19.78 6.54
C GLY A 8 -14.92 -19.72 5.02
N VAL A 9 -14.57 -20.78 4.31
CA VAL A 9 -14.74 -20.86 2.85
C VAL A 9 -16.03 -21.55 2.40
N GLU A 10 -17.01 -21.75 3.30
CA GLU A 10 -18.19 -22.60 3.02
C GLU A 10 -18.96 -22.17 1.76
N ALA A 11 -19.16 -20.84 1.55
CA ALA A 11 -19.88 -20.34 0.38
C ALA A 11 -19.16 -20.63 -0.97
N LEU A 12 -17.86 -21.00 -0.92
CA LEU A 12 -17.05 -21.33 -2.11
C LEU A 12 -16.72 -22.81 -2.21
N LYS A 13 -17.11 -23.66 -1.25
CA LYS A 13 -16.88 -25.10 -1.34
C LYS A 13 -17.60 -25.73 -2.52
N GLY A 14 -16.87 -26.53 -3.31
CA GLY A 14 -17.39 -27.19 -4.49
C GLY A 14 -17.67 -26.28 -5.68
N LYS A 15 -17.37 -24.98 -5.54
CA LYS A 15 -17.44 -24.00 -6.63
C LYS A 15 -16.11 -23.91 -7.37
N LYS A 16 -16.18 -23.63 -8.67
CA LYS A 16 -15.02 -23.35 -9.50
C LYS A 16 -14.62 -21.90 -9.43
N ILE A 17 -13.37 -21.67 -9.05
CA ILE A 17 -12.76 -20.35 -9.03
C ILE A 17 -11.79 -20.25 -10.20
N VAL A 18 -11.96 -19.22 -11.03
CA VAL A 18 -11.07 -18.95 -12.14
C VAL A 18 -10.45 -17.56 -11.94
N ILE A 19 -9.13 -17.53 -11.91
CA ILE A 19 -8.36 -16.26 -11.80
C ILE A 19 -7.96 -15.82 -13.19
N VAL A 20 -8.24 -14.58 -13.53
CA VAL A 20 -7.78 -13.91 -14.75
C VAL A 20 -6.57 -13.05 -14.38
N GLY A 21 -5.41 -13.40 -14.94
CA GLY A 21 -4.13 -12.81 -14.56
C GLY A 21 -3.38 -13.61 -13.50
N CYS A 22 -2.08 -13.84 -13.72
CA CYS A 22 -1.20 -14.57 -12.81
C CYS A 22 0.08 -13.78 -12.56
N GLY A 23 -0.10 -12.50 -12.15
CA GLY A 23 0.94 -11.62 -11.61
C GLY A 23 1.16 -11.89 -10.13
N ALA A 24 1.70 -10.90 -9.40
CA ALA A 24 1.99 -11.04 -7.97
C ALA A 24 0.73 -11.32 -7.14
N GLN A 25 -0.33 -10.54 -7.31
CA GLN A 25 -1.59 -10.77 -6.62
C GLN A 25 -2.25 -12.09 -7.06
N GLY A 26 -2.40 -12.29 -8.38
CA GLY A 26 -3.07 -13.47 -8.92
C GLY A 26 -2.46 -14.79 -8.47
N LEU A 27 -1.12 -14.90 -8.53
CA LEU A 27 -0.42 -16.11 -8.08
C LEU A 27 -0.61 -16.35 -6.58
N ASN A 28 -0.32 -15.35 -5.76
CA ASN A 28 -0.26 -15.52 -4.31
C ASN A 28 -1.65 -15.72 -3.68
N GLN A 29 -2.66 -15.01 -4.15
CA GLN A 29 -4.04 -15.26 -3.74
C GLN A 29 -4.52 -16.64 -4.18
N GLY A 30 -4.21 -17.06 -5.42
CA GLY A 30 -4.56 -18.40 -5.90
C GLY A 30 -3.92 -19.54 -5.11
N LEU A 31 -2.66 -19.37 -4.68
CA LEU A 31 -1.98 -20.30 -3.79
C LEU A 31 -2.69 -20.40 -2.43
N ASN A 32 -3.11 -19.27 -1.85
CA ASN A 32 -3.82 -19.25 -0.57
C ASN A 32 -5.20 -19.93 -0.67
N LEU A 33 -5.96 -19.61 -1.73
CA LEU A 33 -7.26 -20.22 -1.99
C LEU A 33 -7.15 -21.75 -2.14
N ARG A 34 -6.17 -22.23 -2.92
CA ARG A 34 -5.89 -23.65 -3.07
C ARG A 34 -5.52 -24.31 -1.75
N ASP A 35 -4.64 -23.69 -0.96
CA ASP A 35 -4.22 -24.22 0.33
C ASP A 35 -5.37 -24.19 1.35
N SER A 36 -6.40 -23.37 1.12
CA SER A 36 -7.68 -23.36 1.84
C SER A 36 -8.69 -24.42 1.35
N GLY A 37 -8.28 -25.25 0.39
CA GLY A 37 -9.09 -26.38 -0.09
C GLY A 37 -10.07 -26.05 -1.22
N LEU A 38 -9.87 -24.93 -1.92
CA LEU A 38 -10.71 -24.48 -3.01
C LEU A 38 -10.17 -24.92 -4.39
N ASP A 39 -11.07 -25.09 -5.37
CA ASP A 39 -10.74 -25.46 -6.75
C ASP A 39 -10.40 -24.19 -7.56
N VAL A 40 -9.12 -24.01 -7.88
CA VAL A 40 -8.59 -22.81 -8.53
C VAL A 40 -7.90 -23.15 -9.84
N SER A 41 -8.23 -22.42 -10.90
CA SER A 41 -7.58 -22.45 -12.20
C SER A 41 -7.34 -21.04 -12.75
N TYR A 42 -6.53 -20.92 -13.81
CA TYR A 42 -6.18 -19.62 -14.40
C TYR A 42 -6.64 -19.54 -15.85
N ALA A 43 -7.47 -18.53 -16.14
CA ALA A 43 -7.82 -18.17 -17.50
C ALA A 43 -6.86 -17.09 -18.02
N LEU A 44 -6.20 -17.39 -19.14
CA LEU A 44 -5.18 -16.53 -19.72
C LEU A 44 -5.51 -16.28 -21.20
N ARG A 45 -4.98 -15.17 -21.75
CA ARG A 45 -5.09 -14.89 -23.20
C ARG A 45 -4.34 -15.97 -24.00
N ASP A 46 -4.88 -16.36 -25.16
CA ASP A 46 -4.24 -17.32 -26.07
C ASP A 46 -2.78 -17.02 -26.34
N GLU A 47 -2.46 -15.75 -26.52
CA GLU A 47 -1.11 -15.31 -26.76
C GLU A 47 -0.17 -15.57 -25.55
N ALA A 48 -0.67 -15.40 -24.31
CA ALA A 48 0.11 -15.68 -23.11
C ALA A 48 0.39 -17.17 -22.96
N ILE A 49 -0.55 -18.02 -23.36
CA ILE A 49 -0.41 -19.48 -23.36
C ILE A 49 0.56 -19.92 -24.47
N SER A 50 0.32 -19.52 -25.72
CA SER A 50 1.10 -19.93 -26.88
C SER A 50 2.56 -19.47 -26.81
N GLN A 51 2.82 -18.29 -26.27
CA GLN A 51 4.16 -17.73 -26.07
C GLN A 51 4.79 -18.14 -24.72
N GLN A 52 4.07 -18.90 -23.88
CA GLN A 52 4.51 -19.26 -22.53
C GLN A 52 5.02 -18.06 -21.73
N ARG A 53 4.23 -16.99 -21.73
CA ARG A 53 4.57 -15.76 -20.97
C ARG A 53 4.65 -16.04 -19.47
N GLN A 54 5.17 -15.09 -18.72
CA GLN A 54 5.41 -15.26 -17.28
C GLN A 54 4.14 -15.69 -16.51
N SER A 55 2.97 -15.14 -16.84
CA SER A 55 1.68 -15.53 -16.23
C SER A 55 1.35 -17.01 -16.43
N TRP A 56 1.62 -17.56 -17.63
CA TRP A 56 1.43 -18.99 -17.90
C TRP A 56 2.43 -19.84 -17.08
N LYS A 57 3.69 -19.44 -17.03
CA LYS A 57 4.72 -20.13 -16.23
C LYS A 57 4.36 -20.09 -14.75
N ASN A 58 3.97 -18.93 -14.23
CA ASN A 58 3.57 -18.79 -12.83
C ASN A 58 2.45 -19.78 -12.47
N ALA A 59 1.43 -19.92 -13.31
CA ALA A 59 0.33 -20.86 -13.06
C ALA A 59 0.80 -22.31 -13.14
N THR A 60 1.44 -22.70 -14.25
CA THR A 60 1.74 -24.11 -14.54
C THR A 60 2.88 -24.68 -13.69
N GLU A 61 3.92 -23.90 -13.40
CA GLU A 61 5.03 -24.29 -12.51
C GLU A 61 4.57 -24.46 -11.05
N ASN A 62 3.47 -23.81 -10.66
CA ASN A 62 2.84 -23.99 -9.37
C ASN A 62 1.74 -25.07 -9.37
N GLY A 63 1.59 -25.81 -10.47
CA GLY A 63 0.69 -26.96 -10.57
C GLY A 63 -0.79 -26.61 -10.76
N PHE A 64 -1.11 -25.40 -11.21
CA PHE A 64 -2.46 -25.01 -11.55
C PHE A 64 -2.82 -25.37 -12.98
N VAL A 65 -4.11 -25.63 -13.23
CA VAL A 65 -4.66 -25.70 -14.57
C VAL A 65 -4.70 -24.29 -15.15
N ALA A 66 -4.15 -24.12 -16.34
CA ALA A 66 -4.24 -22.90 -17.13
C ALA A 66 -4.90 -23.18 -18.48
N GLY A 67 -5.84 -22.34 -18.89
CA GLY A 67 -6.57 -22.46 -20.16
C GLY A 67 -7.02 -21.10 -20.68
N THR A 68 -7.75 -21.10 -21.79
CA THR A 68 -8.30 -19.88 -22.39
C THR A 68 -9.55 -19.39 -21.65
N TYR A 69 -10.03 -18.22 -22.00
CA TYR A 69 -11.30 -17.71 -21.48
C TYR A 69 -12.46 -18.60 -21.87
N GLU A 70 -12.48 -19.08 -23.13
CA GLU A 70 -13.50 -19.96 -23.66
C GLU A 70 -13.53 -21.33 -22.96
N ASP A 71 -12.38 -21.83 -22.53
CA ASP A 71 -12.28 -23.16 -21.91
C ASP A 71 -12.76 -23.17 -20.46
N LEU A 72 -12.45 -22.12 -19.70
CA LEU A 72 -12.60 -22.15 -18.26
C LEU A 72 -13.77 -21.33 -17.72
N LEU A 73 -14.06 -20.16 -18.32
CA LEU A 73 -15.07 -19.24 -17.78
C LEU A 73 -16.51 -19.76 -17.86
N PRO A 74 -16.93 -20.58 -18.88
CA PRO A 74 -18.29 -21.09 -18.92
C PRO A 74 -18.70 -21.97 -17.73
N THR A 75 -17.74 -22.48 -16.98
CA THR A 75 -17.98 -23.32 -15.79
C THR A 75 -17.60 -22.64 -14.48
N ALA A 76 -17.06 -21.42 -14.52
CA ALA A 76 -16.62 -20.68 -13.35
C ALA A 76 -17.82 -20.12 -12.57
N ASP A 77 -17.84 -20.36 -11.27
CA ASP A 77 -18.80 -19.76 -10.35
C ASP A 77 -18.31 -18.41 -9.84
N LEU A 78 -17.00 -18.25 -9.68
CA LEU A 78 -16.33 -17.04 -9.27
C LEU A 78 -15.15 -16.77 -10.20
N VAL A 79 -15.12 -15.60 -10.80
CA VAL A 79 -14.03 -15.10 -11.65
C VAL A 79 -13.34 -13.95 -10.94
N LEU A 80 -12.04 -14.09 -10.68
CA LEU A 80 -11.22 -13.06 -10.03
C LEU A 80 -10.43 -12.30 -11.08
N ASN A 81 -10.74 -11.04 -11.32
CA ASN A 81 -9.93 -10.18 -12.17
C ASN A 81 -8.76 -9.61 -11.36
N LEU A 82 -7.58 -10.21 -11.50
CA LEU A 82 -6.33 -9.83 -10.83
C LEU A 82 -5.27 -9.41 -11.87
N THR A 83 -5.73 -8.78 -12.95
CA THR A 83 -4.88 -8.11 -13.94
C THR A 83 -4.55 -6.69 -13.51
N PRO A 84 -3.55 -6.02 -14.09
CA PRO A 84 -3.30 -4.60 -13.85
C PRO A 84 -4.49 -3.71 -14.22
N ASP A 85 -4.72 -2.62 -13.49
CA ASP A 85 -5.87 -1.73 -13.65
C ASP A 85 -6.03 -1.23 -15.09
N LYS A 86 -4.96 -0.80 -15.72
CA LYS A 86 -4.91 -0.40 -17.13
C LYS A 86 -5.53 -1.41 -18.10
N GLN A 87 -5.57 -2.69 -17.73
CA GLN A 87 -6.11 -3.76 -18.57
C GLN A 87 -7.56 -4.12 -18.21
N HIS A 88 -8.10 -3.61 -17.10
CA HIS A 88 -9.40 -4.05 -16.58
C HIS A 88 -10.53 -3.88 -17.61
N ALA A 89 -10.65 -2.72 -18.25
CA ALA A 89 -11.70 -2.48 -19.23
C ALA A 89 -11.67 -3.52 -20.36
N SER A 90 -10.49 -3.75 -20.94
CA SER A 90 -10.32 -4.71 -22.04
C SER A 90 -10.52 -6.17 -21.59
N VAL A 91 -10.04 -6.50 -20.39
CA VAL A 91 -10.20 -7.84 -19.82
C VAL A 91 -11.66 -8.12 -19.50
N VAL A 92 -12.34 -7.21 -18.82
CA VAL A 92 -13.76 -7.36 -18.45
C VAL A 92 -14.63 -7.51 -19.70
N ALA A 93 -14.40 -6.68 -20.74
CA ALA A 93 -15.09 -6.82 -22.01
C ALA A 93 -14.85 -8.18 -22.69
N ALA A 94 -13.65 -8.74 -22.55
CA ALA A 94 -13.32 -10.04 -23.13
C ALA A 94 -13.85 -11.24 -22.30
N VAL A 95 -13.90 -11.15 -20.98
CA VAL A 95 -14.29 -12.28 -20.12
C VAL A 95 -15.80 -12.39 -19.92
N GLN A 96 -16.52 -11.28 -19.79
CA GLN A 96 -17.97 -11.28 -19.53
C GLN A 96 -18.78 -12.18 -20.48
N PRO A 97 -18.56 -12.17 -21.83
CA PRO A 97 -19.31 -13.01 -22.75
C PRO A 97 -19.19 -14.51 -22.49
N HIS A 98 -18.08 -14.94 -21.91
CA HIS A 98 -17.79 -16.35 -21.60
C HIS A 98 -18.22 -16.76 -20.20
N MET A 99 -18.50 -15.81 -19.31
CA MET A 99 -18.88 -16.12 -17.93
C MET A 99 -20.24 -16.82 -17.85
N LYS A 100 -20.31 -17.85 -17.00
CA LYS A 100 -21.53 -18.53 -16.64
C LYS A 100 -22.60 -17.55 -16.19
N GLN A 101 -23.85 -17.78 -16.57
CA GLN A 101 -24.98 -16.97 -16.08
C GLN A 101 -25.08 -17.03 -14.55
N GLY A 102 -25.22 -15.90 -13.91
CA GLY A 102 -25.32 -15.78 -12.46
C GLY A 102 -24.00 -16.02 -11.71
N ALA A 103 -22.85 -16.03 -12.41
CA ALA A 103 -21.54 -16.11 -11.80
C ALA A 103 -21.18 -14.80 -11.06
N CYS A 104 -20.13 -14.86 -10.27
CA CYS A 104 -19.59 -13.69 -9.58
C CYS A 104 -18.31 -13.21 -10.26
N LEU A 105 -18.20 -11.90 -10.48
CA LEU A 105 -16.96 -11.22 -10.87
C LEU A 105 -16.39 -10.50 -9.65
N SER A 106 -15.14 -10.75 -9.34
CA SER A 106 -14.45 -10.10 -8.22
C SER A 106 -13.27 -9.27 -8.67
N TYR A 107 -13.09 -8.14 -8.00
CA TYR A 107 -11.96 -7.24 -8.12
C TYR A 107 -11.16 -7.21 -6.81
N SER A 108 -9.87 -6.88 -6.89
CA SER A 108 -9.06 -6.53 -5.71
C SER A 108 -8.79 -5.02 -5.61
N HIS A 109 -9.11 -4.25 -6.64
CA HIS A 109 -9.15 -2.79 -6.67
C HIS A 109 -10.29 -2.34 -7.56
N GLY A 110 -11.03 -1.33 -7.14
CA GLY A 110 -12.29 -0.95 -7.79
C GLY A 110 -12.18 0.03 -8.95
N PHE A 111 -10.98 0.37 -9.42
CA PHE A 111 -10.73 1.42 -10.42
C PHE A 111 -11.63 1.33 -11.66
N ASN A 112 -11.75 0.14 -12.25
CA ASN A 112 -12.57 -0.10 -13.44
C ASN A 112 -14.06 0.23 -13.24
N ILE A 113 -14.60 -0.06 -12.06
CA ILE A 113 -16.00 0.26 -11.73
C ILE A 113 -16.18 1.77 -11.48
N VAL A 114 -15.26 2.37 -10.70
CA VAL A 114 -15.42 3.73 -10.16
C VAL A 114 -14.97 4.78 -11.16
N GLU A 115 -13.82 4.59 -11.80
CA GLU A 115 -13.18 5.61 -12.64
C GLU A 115 -13.43 5.40 -14.14
N GLU A 116 -13.49 4.15 -14.59
CA GLU A 116 -13.77 3.83 -15.99
C GLU A 116 -15.27 3.60 -16.26
N GLY A 117 -16.11 3.45 -15.23
CA GLY A 117 -17.54 3.26 -15.36
C GLY A 117 -17.91 1.97 -16.12
N ALA A 118 -17.29 0.85 -15.76
CA ALA A 118 -17.46 -0.42 -16.45
C ALA A 118 -18.93 -0.86 -16.51
N ASP A 119 -19.40 -1.23 -17.70
CA ASP A 119 -20.71 -1.82 -17.93
C ASP A 119 -20.65 -3.34 -17.68
N ILE A 120 -21.24 -3.77 -16.58
CA ILE A 120 -21.25 -5.18 -16.15
C ILE A 120 -22.62 -5.80 -16.42
N ARG A 121 -22.64 -7.01 -16.97
CA ARG A 121 -23.86 -7.78 -17.19
C ARG A 121 -24.72 -7.83 -15.91
N GLU A 122 -26.02 -7.56 -16.05
CA GLU A 122 -26.97 -7.47 -14.94
C GLU A 122 -27.14 -8.77 -14.15
N ASP A 123 -26.87 -9.94 -14.78
CA ASP A 123 -26.97 -11.25 -14.14
C ASP A 123 -25.78 -11.61 -13.25
N LEU A 124 -24.70 -10.86 -13.32
CA LEU A 124 -23.49 -11.12 -12.53
C LEU A 124 -23.58 -10.47 -11.14
N THR A 125 -23.09 -11.20 -10.15
CA THR A 125 -22.75 -10.58 -8.85
C THR A 125 -21.36 -9.96 -8.94
N VAL A 126 -21.20 -8.73 -8.44
CA VAL A 126 -19.89 -8.04 -8.42
C VAL A 126 -19.46 -7.76 -7.00
N VAL A 127 -18.27 -8.23 -6.64
CA VAL A 127 -17.68 -8.02 -5.32
C VAL A 127 -16.26 -7.48 -5.42
N MET A 128 -15.81 -6.87 -4.35
CA MET A 128 -14.41 -6.49 -4.18
C MET A 128 -13.85 -7.12 -2.91
N VAL A 129 -12.70 -7.75 -3.04
CA VAL A 129 -11.90 -8.27 -1.93
C VAL A 129 -10.49 -7.74 -2.11
N ALA A 130 -10.16 -6.69 -1.38
CA ALA A 130 -8.95 -5.90 -1.52
C ALA A 130 -8.00 -6.15 -0.33
N PRO A 131 -7.06 -7.11 -0.44
CA PRO A 131 -6.03 -7.29 0.57
C PRO A 131 -5.10 -6.06 0.59
N LYS A 132 -4.94 -5.43 1.74
CA LYS A 132 -4.11 -4.23 1.90
C LYS A 132 -2.65 -4.62 2.13
N SER A 133 -2.04 -5.10 1.04
CA SER A 133 -0.65 -5.56 1.02
C SER A 133 -0.20 -5.94 -0.40
N PRO A 134 1.08 -5.79 -0.75
CA PRO A 134 1.64 -6.40 -1.95
C PRO A 134 1.39 -7.92 -2.00
N GLY A 135 1.21 -8.47 -3.20
CA GLY A 135 0.83 -9.88 -3.37
C GLY A 135 1.77 -10.89 -2.70
N THR A 136 3.07 -10.60 -2.65
CA THR A 136 4.06 -11.46 -1.96
C THR A 136 3.80 -11.53 -0.45
N GLU A 137 3.43 -10.41 0.16
CA GLU A 137 3.13 -10.34 1.60
C GLU A 137 1.80 -11.04 1.93
N VAL A 138 0.81 -10.95 1.03
CA VAL A 138 -0.44 -11.73 1.16
C VAL A 138 -0.14 -13.22 1.33
N ARG A 139 0.86 -13.75 0.60
CA ARG A 139 1.28 -15.16 0.70
C ARG A 139 2.06 -15.44 1.98
N GLU A 140 3.04 -14.61 2.30
CA GLU A 140 3.91 -14.86 3.46
C GLU A 140 3.13 -14.77 4.78
N GLU A 141 2.24 -13.81 4.94
CA GLU A 141 1.41 -13.70 6.13
C GLU A 141 0.40 -14.86 6.24
N TYR A 142 -0.15 -15.33 5.11
CA TYR A 142 -0.98 -16.53 5.10
C TYR A 142 -0.23 -17.77 5.60
N LYS A 143 1.01 -17.99 5.10
CA LYS A 143 1.87 -19.12 5.53
C LYS A 143 2.22 -19.08 7.02
N ARG A 144 2.32 -17.88 7.57
CA ARG A 144 2.53 -17.69 9.03
C ARG A 144 1.28 -18.01 9.85
N GLY A 145 0.15 -18.34 9.20
CA GLY A 145 -1.13 -18.61 9.86
C GLY A 145 -1.92 -17.36 10.21
N PHE A 146 -1.49 -16.21 9.72
CA PHE A 146 -2.14 -14.92 9.91
C PHE A 146 -2.93 -14.50 8.65
N GLY A 147 -2.53 -13.51 7.94
CA GLY A 147 -3.16 -12.93 6.77
C GLY A 147 -2.88 -11.44 6.73
N VAL A 148 -3.53 -10.75 5.82
CA VAL A 148 -3.43 -9.29 5.73
C VAL A 148 -4.81 -8.66 5.89
N PRO A 149 -4.92 -7.44 6.45
CA PRO A 149 -6.17 -6.70 6.49
C PRO A 149 -6.78 -6.59 5.10
N THR A 150 -8.10 -6.73 5.01
CA THR A 150 -8.79 -6.83 3.72
C THR A 150 -10.04 -5.98 3.73
N LEU A 151 -10.22 -5.11 2.74
CA LEU A 151 -11.47 -4.40 2.51
C LEU A 151 -12.41 -5.26 1.68
N LEU A 152 -13.69 -5.28 2.07
CA LEU A 152 -14.75 -6.02 1.39
C LEU A 152 -15.83 -5.07 0.92
N ALA A 153 -16.28 -5.23 -0.31
CA ALA A 153 -17.43 -4.50 -0.83
C ALA A 153 -18.27 -5.37 -1.77
N VAL A 154 -19.54 -5.04 -1.85
CA VAL A 154 -20.48 -5.57 -2.84
C VAL A 154 -20.99 -4.41 -3.68
N HIS A 155 -20.94 -4.55 -5.01
CA HIS A 155 -21.53 -3.59 -5.92
C HIS A 155 -23.05 -3.82 -5.94
N THR A 156 -23.79 -2.95 -5.27
CA THR A 156 -25.23 -3.18 -5.02
C THR A 156 -26.09 -3.24 -6.28
N GLU A 157 -25.63 -2.60 -7.37
CA GLU A 157 -26.31 -2.65 -8.67
C GLU A 157 -26.12 -3.99 -9.39
N ASN A 158 -25.11 -4.77 -8.97
CA ASN A 158 -24.77 -6.08 -9.52
C ASN A 158 -24.70 -7.14 -8.41
N ASP A 159 -25.80 -7.35 -7.71
CA ASP A 159 -25.98 -8.48 -6.79
C ASP A 159 -27.44 -9.01 -6.86
N PRO A 160 -27.85 -9.51 -8.04
CA PRO A 160 -29.24 -9.89 -8.29
C PRO A 160 -29.75 -11.00 -7.38
N ASN A 161 -28.87 -11.83 -6.83
CA ASN A 161 -29.19 -12.96 -5.96
C ASN A 161 -28.91 -12.70 -4.48
N GLY A 162 -28.40 -11.54 -4.11
CA GLY A 162 -28.04 -11.19 -2.74
C GLY A 162 -26.95 -12.06 -2.12
N GLN A 163 -26.06 -12.62 -2.95
CA GLN A 163 -25.01 -13.56 -2.53
C GLN A 163 -23.62 -12.90 -2.38
N GLY A 164 -23.51 -11.62 -2.71
CA GLY A 164 -22.23 -10.91 -2.78
C GLY A 164 -21.44 -10.97 -1.48
N TRP A 165 -22.08 -10.72 -0.34
CA TRP A 165 -21.41 -10.72 0.96
C TRP A 165 -20.91 -12.11 1.38
N ASP A 166 -21.66 -13.18 1.11
CA ASP A 166 -21.24 -14.54 1.43
C ASP A 166 -20.02 -14.95 0.60
N ILE A 167 -20.01 -14.59 -0.69
CA ILE A 167 -18.87 -14.83 -1.57
C ILE A 167 -17.65 -14.03 -1.15
N ALA A 168 -17.79 -12.72 -0.90
CA ALA A 168 -16.70 -11.84 -0.49
C ALA A 168 -16.06 -12.30 0.83
N LYS A 169 -16.87 -12.64 1.84
CA LYS A 169 -16.40 -13.19 3.12
C LYS A 169 -15.66 -14.52 2.94
N ALA A 170 -16.20 -15.43 2.15
CA ALA A 170 -15.57 -16.73 1.90
C ALA A 170 -14.25 -16.59 1.13
N TYR A 171 -14.18 -15.66 0.19
CA TYR A 171 -12.92 -15.36 -0.52
C TYR A 171 -11.89 -14.77 0.44
N ALA A 172 -12.25 -13.77 1.25
CA ALA A 172 -11.36 -13.19 2.25
C ALA A 172 -10.84 -14.25 3.25
N ALA A 173 -11.72 -15.16 3.72
CA ALA A 173 -11.30 -16.27 4.57
C ALA A 173 -10.33 -17.22 3.85
N GLY A 174 -10.58 -17.51 2.56
CA GLY A 174 -9.70 -18.32 1.72
C GLY A 174 -8.30 -17.74 1.54
N THR A 175 -8.17 -16.42 1.59
CA THR A 175 -6.87 -15.73 1.52
C THR A 175 -6.28 -15.38 2.89
N GLY A 176 -7.03 -15.61 3.98
CA GLY A 176 -6.59 -15.38 5.35
C GLY A 176 -6.96 -14.02 5.92
N GLY A 177 -7.68 -13.18 5.18
CA GLY A 177 -8.09 -11.83 5.62
C GLY A 177 -8.94 -11.86 6.90
N ASP A 178 -9.79 -12.88 7.08
CA ASP A 178 -10.61 -13.07 8.29
C ASP A 178 -9.80 -13.16 9.59
N ARG A 179 -8.53 -13.54 9.50
CA ARG A 179 -7.61 -13.67 10.64
C ARG A 179 -6.90 -12.36 10.97
N ALA A 180 -6.68 -11.52 9.97
CA ALA A 180 -6.02 -10.23 10.11
C ALA A 180 -7.01 -9.08 10.36
N GLY A 181 -8.25 -9.26 9.93
CA GLY A 181 -9.34 -8.31 10.05
C GLY A 181 -9.89 -7.89 8.68
N CYS A 182 -11.22 -7.94 8.57
CA CYS A 182 -11.92 -7.45 7.39
C CYS A 182 -12.75 -6.22 7.74
N LEU A 183 -12.75 -5.25 6.84
CA LEU A 183 -13.53 -4.02 6.96
C LEU A 183 -14.55 -3.94 5.82
N GLU A 184 -15.80 -3.71 6.17
CA GLU A 184 -16.82 -3.37 5.19
C GLU A 184 -16.56 -1.99 4.61
N SER A 185 -16.46 -1.94 3.29
CA SER A 185 -16.16 -0.74 2.52
C SER A 185 -17.15 -0.59 1.35
N SER A 186 -16.84 0.26 0.41
CA SER A 186 -17.48 0.38 -0.90
C SER A 186 -16.41 0.52 -1.97
N PHE A 187 -16.76 0.24 -3.23
CA PHE A 187 -15.85 0.44 -4.36
C PHE A 187 -15.31 1.88 -4.40
N ILE A 188 -16.18 2.87 -4.21
CA ILE A 188 -15.76 4.28 -4.21
C ILE A 188 -14.81 4.58 -3.04
N ALA A 189 -15.16 4.16 -1.84
CA ALA A 189 -14.35 4.46 -0.66
C ALA A 189 -12.96 3.81 -0.74
N GLU A 190 -12.90 2.56 -1.22
CA GLU A 190 -11.64 1.84 -1.41
C GLU A 190 -10.76 2.54 -2.43
N VAL A 191 -11.27 2.79 -3.66
CA VAL A 191 -10.49 3.43 -4.73
C VAL A 191 -9.98 4.80 -4.30
N LYS A 192 -10.84 5.62 -3.69
CA LYS A 192 -10.44 6.98 -3.31
C LYS A 192 -9.45 7.02 -2.15
N SER A 193 -9.52 6.09 -1.21
CA SER A 193 -8.54 6.01 -0.11
C SER A 193 -7.22 5.38 -0.56
N ASP A 194 -7.27 4.32 -1.36
CA ASP A 194 -6.12 3.61 -1.88
C ASP A 194 -5.24 4.55 -2.74
N LEU A 195 -5.85 5.21 -3.74
CA LEU A 195 -5.16 6.20 -4.56
C LEU A 195 -4.52 7.32 -3.73
N MET A 196 -5.19 7.80 -2.67
CA MET A 196 -4.65 8.85 -1.82
C MET A 196 -3.46 8.37 -0.99
N GLY A 197 -3.54 7.18 -0.41
CA GLY A 197 -2.46 6.56 0.33
C GLY A 197 -1.23 6.33 -0.56
N GLU A 198 -1.42 5.65 -1.68
CA GLU A 198 -0.36 5.29 -2.63
C GLU A 198 0.37 6.53 -3.18
N GLN A 199 -0.37 7.56 -3.60
CA GLN A 199 0.24 8.77 -4.16
C GLN A 199 1.03 9.55 -3.12
N THR A 200 0.54 9.65 -1.89
CA THR A 200 1.09 10.54 -0.86
C THR A 200 2.08 9.81 0.04
N ILE A 201 1.62 9.32 1.20
CA ILE A 201 2.55 8.80 2.22
C ILE A 201 3.20 7.47 1.82
N LEU A 202 2.46 6.56 1.14
CA LEU A 202 2.97 5.22 0.91
C LEU A 202 4.14 5.21 -0.09
N CYS A 203 4.02 5.92 -1.20
CA CYS A 203 5.04 5.95 -2.24
C CYS A 203 5.67 7.34 -2.39
N GLY A 204 4.88 8.38 -2.63
CA GLY A 204 5.36 9.71 -3.00
C GLY A 204 6.26 10.38 -1.96
N LEU A 205 5.83 10.39 -0.68
CA LEU A 205 6.64 11.02 0.37
C LEU A 205 7.84 10.17 0.78
N LEU A 206 7.71 8.82 0.78
CA LEU A 206 8.86 7.96 1.01
C LEU A 206 9.92 8.11 -0.08
N GLN A 207 9.52 8.26 -1.35
CA GLN A 207 10.42 8.57 -2.45
C GLN A 207 11.07 9.95 -2.27
N ALA A 208 10.26 10.99 -2.10
CA ALA A 208 10.76 12.35 -1.90
C ALA A 208 11.71 12.44 -0.69
N GLY A 209 11.34 11.81 0.42
CA GLY A 209 12.15 11.75 1.63
C GLY A 209 13.47 11.02 1.44
N SER A 210 13.47 9.91 0.69
CA SER A 210 14.71 9.18 0.36
C SER A 210 15.67 10.06 -0.42
N LEU A 211 15.20 10.73 -1.47
CA LEU A 211 16.02 11.62 -2.29
C LEU A 211 16.57 12.80 -1.46
N LEU A 212 15.68 13.50 -0.76
CA LEU A 212 16.06 14.69 0.03
C LEU A 212 17.03 14.36 1.16
N CYS A 213 16.83 13.24 1.86
CA CYS A 213 17.72 12.84 2.95
C CYS A 213 19.09 12.40 2.43
N PHE A 214 19.13 11.63 1.33
CA PHE A 214 20.39 11.22 0.70
C PHE A 214 21.19 12.43 0.24
N ASP A 215 20.59 13.30 -0.57
CA ASP A 215 21.24 14.48 -1.11
C ASP A 215 21.76 15.39 0.02
N LYS A 216 20.96 15.56 1.09
CA LYS A 216 21.38 16.37 2.24
C LYS A 216 22.58 15.81 2.95
N MET A 217 22.64 14.49 3.16
CA MET A 217 23.81 13.86 3.80
C MET A 217 25.07 14.01 2.97
N VAL A 218 24.96 13.79 1.66
CA VAL A 218 26.09 13.93 0.73
C VAL A 218 26.55 15.39 0.61
N GLU A 219 25.60 16.34 0.50
CA GLU A 219 25.89 17.80 0.52
C GLU A 219 26.66 18.22 1.76
N GLN A 220 26.36 17.62 2.90
CA GLN A 220 27.04 17.89 4.19
C GLN A 220 28.35 17.12 4.35
N GLY A 221 28.84 16.43 3.30
CA GLY A 221 30.13 15.76 3.26
C GLY A 221 30.17 14.37 3.91
N MET A 222 29.02 13.73 4.10
CA MET A 222 28.99 12.34 4.54
C MET A 222 29.40 11.38 3.41
N ASP A 223 29.93 10.22 3.77
CA ASP A 223 30.27 9.17 2.81
C ASP A 223 29.01 8.72 2.04
N GLU A 224 29.09 8.76 0.72
CA GLU A 224 27.98 8.46 -0.18
C GLU A 224 27.46 7.02 -0.02
N GLY A 225 28.37 6.05 0.14
CA GLY A 225 28.02 4.65 0.33
C GLY A 225 27.29 4.44 1.68
N TRP A 226 27.74 5.13 2.72
CA TRP A 226 27.09 5.10 4.02
C TRP A 226 25.70 5.77 3.95
N ALA A 227 25.58 6.93 3.31
CA ALA A 227 24.31 7.61 3.11
C ALA A 227 23.32 6.73 2.32
N SER A 228 23.80 6.07 1.25
CA SER A 228 23.02 5.12 0.48
C SER A 228 22.50 3.96 1.33
N LYS A 229 23.38 3.32 2.11
CA LYS A 229 23.00 2.23 3.03
C LYS A 229 21.98 2.69 4.06
N PHE A 230 22.22 3.85 4.67
CA PHE A 230 21.36 4.40 5.70
C PHE A 230 19.96 4.69 5.15
N VAL A 231 19.85 5.48 4.09
CA VAL A 231 18.55 5.88 3.53
C VAL A 231 17.76 4.68 3.01
N GLN A 232 18.43 3.74 2.35
CA GLN A 232 17.78 2.55 1.80
C GLN A 232 17.05 1.74 2.89
N HIS A 233 17.60 1.66 4.11
CA HIS A 233 17.03 0.81 5.16
C HIS A 233 16.38 1.58 6.32
N ALA A 234 16.57 2.90 6.40
CA ALA A 234 16.04 3.67 7.53
C ALA A 234 14.51 3.70 7.53
N PHE A 235 13.88 3.97 6.38
CA PHE A 235 12.41 3.97 6.31
C PHE A 235 11.83 2.59 6.65
N ASP A 236 12.43 1.50 6.16
CA ASP A 236 12.02 0.14 6.49
C ASP A 236 12.05 -0.11 8.00
N THR A 237 13.21 0.18 8.63
CA THR A 237 13.39 0.00 10.08
C THR A 237 12.46 0.86 10.92
N ILE A 238 12.30 2.15 10.56
CA ILE A 238 11.49 3.10 11.32
C ILE A 238 10.00 2.79 11.16
N CYS A 239 9.54 2.53 9.93
CA CYS A 239 8.13 2.24 9.65
C CYS A 239 7.66 0.92 10.26
N GLU A 240 8.54 -0.08 10.43
CA GLU A 240 8.18 -1.36 11.06
C GLU A 240 7.55 -1.15 12.45
N SER A 241 7.99 -0.14 13.19
CA SER A 241 7.43 0.19 14.50
C SER A 241 5.96 0.63 14.47
N LEU A 242 5.46 1.14 13.32
CA LEU A 242 4.07 1.55 13.15
C LEU A 242 3.12 0.36 13.30
N LYS A 243 3.50 -0.81 12.79
CA LYS A 243 2.68 -2.04 12.88
C LYS A 243 2.32 -2.40 14.32
N HIS A 244 3.24 -2.15 15.24
CA HIS A 244 3.15 -2.66 16.62
C HIS A 244 2.58 -1.66 17.62
N GLY A 245 2.46 -0.40 17.29
CA GLY A 245 1.97 0.60 18.24
C GLY A 245 1.76 1.98 17.65
N GLY A 246 1.71 2.10 16.33
CA GLY A 246 1.43 3.36 15.63
C GLY A 246 2.55 4.39 15.75
N ILE A 247 2.19 5.64 15.51
CA ILE A 247 3.09 6.79 15.62
C ILE A 247 3.67 6.92 17.03
N THR A 248 2.85 6.63 18.04
CA THR A 248 3.30 6.63 19.44
C THR A 248 4.51 5.71 19.64
N ASN A 249 4.43 4.46 19.19
CA ASN A 249 5.54 3.51 19.33
C ASN A 249 6.77 3.94 18.52
N MET A 250 6.58 4.47 17.33
CA MET A 250 7.67 4.99 16.51
C MET A 250 8.41 6.13 17.21
N MET A 251 7.66 7.11 17.72
CA MET A 251 8.21 8.27 18.41
C MET A 251 8.84 7.93 19.76
N ASP A 252 8.33 6.90 20.45
CA ASP A 252 8.86 6.43 21.75
C ASP A 252 10.22 5.73 21.63
N ARG A 253 10.67 5.39 20.42
CA ARG A 253 12.01 4.88 20.15
C ARG A 253 13.10 5.95 20.11
N LEU A 254 12.72 7.23 20.02
CA LEU A 254 13.63 8.35 20.07
C LEU A 254 13.98 8.71 21.52
N SER A 255 15.18 9.24 21.72
CA SER A 255 15.48 9.96 22.99
C SER A 255 14.52 11.14 23.18
N ASN A 256 14.28 11.56 24.42
CA ASN A 256 13.36 12.66 24.69
C ASN A 256 13.68 13.96 23.92
N PRO A 257 14.95 14.41 23.83
CA PRO A 257 15.29 15.57 23.00
C PRO A 257 15.01 15.34 21.52
N ALA A 258 15.33 14.14 21.00
CA ALA A 258 15.10 13.77 19.61
C ALA A 258 13.59 13.70 19.28
N LYS A 259 12.77 13.19 20.21
CA LYS A 259 11.31 13.17 20.06
C LYS A 259 10.72 14.57 19.94
N ILE A 260 11.11 15.49 20.81
CA ILE A 260 10.67 16.90 20.73
C ILE A 260 11.09 17.49 19.38
N LYS A 261 12.34 17.25 18.96
CA LYS A 261 12.86 17.76 17.69
C LYS A 261 12.12 17.15 16.48
N ALA A 262 11.88 15.84 16.47
CA ALA A 262 11.10 15.18 15.42
C ALA A 262 9.67 15.72 15.35
N PHE A 263 9.04 15.95 16.51
CA PHE A 263 7.72 16.57 16.58
C PHE A 263 7.71 17.95 15.94
N GLU A 264 8.64 18.83 16.30
CA GLU A 264 8.73 20.18 15.76
C GLU A 264 8.97 20.20 14.24
N LEU A 265 9.84 19.33 13.75
CA LEU A 265 10.10 19.17 12.32
C LEU A 265 8.85 18.67 11.59
N SER A 266 8.13 17.72 12.17
CA SER A 266 6.91 17.18 11.54
C SER A 266 5.78 18.22 11.48
N GLU A 267 5.61 19.07 12.49
CA GLU A 267 4.62 20.17 12.43
C GLU A 267 4.97 21.16 11.31
N GLN A 268 6.25 21.55 11.19
CA GLN A 268 6.69 22.42 10.10
C GLN A 268 6.44 21.78 8.72
N MET A 269 6.70 20.49 8.57
CA MET A 269 6.43 19.79 7.31
C MET A 269 4.93 19.63 7.04
N LYS A 270 4.11 19.41 8.07
CA LYS A 270 2.64 19.41 7.92
C LYS A 270 2.15 20.74 7.37
N ASP A 271 2.62 21.84 7.93
CA ASP A 271 2.22 23.18 7.45
C ASP A 271 2.63 23.41 5.99
N LEU A 272 3.81 22.95 5.58
CA LEU A 272 4.30 23.11 4.21
C LEU A 272 3.57 22.21 3.20
N MET A 273 3.22 20.99 3.58
CA MET A 273 2.67 20.00 2.67
C MET A 273 1.14 19.91 2.69
N ARG A 274 0.46 20.58 3.61
CA ARG A 274 -1.01 20.48 3.74
C ARG A 274 -1.74 20.74 2.43
N ASP A 275 -1.46 21.86 1.80
CA ASP A 275 -2.10 22.22 0.53
C ASP A 275 -1.82 21.20 -0.58
N LEU A 276 -0.65 20.55 -0.56
CA LEU A 276 -0.30 19.50 -1.52
C LEU A 276 -1.15 18.24 -1.27
N PHE A 277 -1.27 17.80 -0.01
CA PHE A 277 -2.10 16.63 0.32
C PHE A 277 -3.58 16.89 0.01
N ASP A 278 -4.10 18.05 0.40
CA ASP A 278 -5.49 18.42 0.14
C ASP A 278 -5.77 18.51 -1.36
N LYS A 279 -4.83 19.05 -2.15
CA LYS A 279 -4.94 19.10 -3.61
C LYS A 279 -4.98 17.71 -4.25
N HIS A 280 -4.12 16.78 -3.80
CA HIS A 280 -4.17 15.39 -4.28
C HIS A 280 -5.51 14.73 -3.95
N GLN A 281 -6.00 14.93 -2.71
CA GLN A 281 -7.31 14.40 -2.31
C GLN A 281 -8.45 14.98 -3.16
N GLU A 282 -8.44 16.28 -3.42
CA GLU A 282 -9.43 16.93 -4.29
C GLU A 282 -9.40 16.36 -5.72
N ASP A 283 -8.20 16.22 -6.31
CA ASP A 283 -8.02 15.69 -7.66
C ASP A 283 -8.48 14.23 -7.78
N ILE A 284 -8.22 13.42 -6.75
CA ILE A 284 -8.71 12.05 -6.67
C ILE A 284 -10.24 12.04 -6.57
N MET A 285 -10.82 12.81 -5.65
CA MET A 285 -12.27 12.85 -5.46
C MET A 285 -13.02 13.34 -6.70
N ALA A 286 -12.45 14.31 -7.42
CA ALA A 286 -13.02 14.87 -8.65
C ALA A 286 -12.77 14.01 -9.90
N GLY A 287 -11.96 12.95 -9.82
CA GLY A 287 -11.55 12.13 -10.97
C GLY A 287 -10.50 12.78 -11.87
N ALA A 288 -9.95 13.93 -11.49
CA ALA A 288 -8.93 14.62 -12.27
C ALA A 288 -7.61 13.82 -12.35
N PHE A 289 -7.22 13.18 -11.24
CA PHE A 289 -6.08 12.27 -11.21
C PHE A 289 -6.27 11.12 -12.22
N SER A 290 -7.37 10.39 -12.10
CA SER A 290 -7.66 9.22 -12.95
C SER A 290 -7.73 9.60 -14.41
N SER A 291 -8.36 10.74 -14.74
CA SER A 291 -8.43 11.26 -16.12
C SER A 291 -7.05 11.61 -16.69
N GLY A 292 -6.18 12.23 -15.90
CA GLY A 292 -4.81 12.55 -16.29
C GLY A 292 -3.98 11.30 -16.54
N MET A 293 -4.06 10.32 -15.65
CA MET A 293 -3.35 9.05 -15.78
C MET A 293 -3.84 8.24 -17.00
N MET A 294 -5.15 8.14 -17.21
CA MET A 294 -5.70 7.46 -18.38
C MET A 294 -5.27 8.13 -19.69
N ALA A 295 -5.16 9.47 -19.70
CA ALA A 295 -4.64 10.18 -20.87
C ALA A 295 -3.16 9.85 -21.16
N ASP A 296 -2.34 9.59 -20.12
CA ASP A 296 -0.97 9.11 -20.30
C ASP A 296 -0.95 7.66 -20.81
N TRP A 297 -1.86 6.80 -20.32
CA TRP A 297 -2.02 5.45 -20.85
C TRP A 297 -2.33 5.44 -22.37
N ASP A 298 -3.20 6.33 -22.80
CA ASP A 298 -3.55 6.50 -24.21
C ASP A 298 -2.38 7.09 -25.05
N ASN A 299 -1.39 7.67 -24.38
CA ASN A 299 -0.16 8.22 -24.98
C ASN A 299 1.07 7.32 -24.75
N ASP A 300 0.87 6.01 -24.65
CA ASP A 300 1.91 4.99 -24.47
C ASP A 300 2.76 5.17 -23.18
N ASP A 301 2.15 5.63 -22.09
CA ASP A 301 2.79 5.85 -20.78
C ASP A 301 3.99 6.82 -20.84
N LYS A 302 3.92 7.81 -21.68
CA LYS A 302 5.05 8.69 -21.99
C LYS A 302 5.59 9.40 -20.76
N ASP A 303 4.70 9.97 -19.95
CA ASP A 303 5.09 10.72 -18.77
C ASP A 303 5.57 9.76 -17.67
N LEU A 304 4.86 8.65 -17.44
CA LEU A 304 5.24 7.60 -16.51
C LEU A 304 6.66 7.08 -16.80
N LEU A 305 6.94 6.73 -18.05
CA LEU A 305 8.24 6.18 -18.45
C LEU A 305 9.36 7.22 -18.33
N ALA A 306 9.07 8.51 -18.62
CA ALA A 306 10.04 9.58 -18.45
C ALA A 306 10.38 9.81 -16.98
N TRP A 307 9.41 9.79 -16.08
CA TRP A 307 9.64 9.93 -14.63
C TRP A 307 10.35 8.71 -14.04
N ARG A 308 10.01 7.51 -14.50
CA ARG A 308 10.70 6.26 -14.12
C ARG A 308 12.19 6.34 -14.46
N GLU A 309 12.54 6.79 -15.67
CA GLU A 309 13.93 6.96 -16.07
C GLU A 309 14.62 8.08 -15.28
N ALA A 310 13.93 9.19 -15.01
CA ALA A 310 14.47 10.25 -14.16
C ALA A 310 14.80 9.74 -12.73
N THR A 311 13.98 8.86 -12.18
CA THR A 311 14.26 8.21 -10.89
C THR A 311 15.50 7.33 -10.95
N ASN A 312 15.66 6.54 -12.03
CA ASN A 312 16.83 5.71 -12.28
C ASN A 312 18.13 6.53 -12.36
N GLU A 313 18.05 7.77 -12.85
CA GLU A 313 19.18 8.67 -12.99
C GLU A 313 19.59 9.42 -11.71
N THR A 314 18.80 9.31 -10.63
CA THR A 314 19.10 9.98 -9.35
C THR A 314 20.41 9.48 -8.72
N ALA A 315 21.08 10.36 -7.97
CA ALA A 315 22.32 9.99 -7.27
C ALA A 315 22.08 8.86 -6.26
N PHE A 316 20.94 8.86 -5.58
CA PHE A 316 20.57 7.79 -4.65
C PHE A 316 20.47 6.42 -5.34
N GLU A 317 19.82 6.34 -6.51
CA GLU A 317 19.72 5.06 -7.25
C GLU A 317 21.09 4.58 -7.70
N LYS A 318 21.95 5.46 -8.22
CA LYS A 318 23.28 5.11 -8.76
C LYS A 318 24.32 4.83 -7.69
N SER A 319 24.11 5.30 -6.47
CA SER A 319 25.03 5.06 -5.37
C SER A 319 25.02 3.58 -4.94
N SER A 320 26.19 3.03 -4.63
CA SER A 320 26.32 1.69 -4.05
C SER A 320 26.28 1.77 -2.52
N PRO A 321 25.40 1.03 -1.84
CA PRO A 321 25.38 1.03 -0.38
C PRO A 321 26.67 0.42 0.17
N ALA A 322 27.21 1.05 1.21
CA ALA A 322 28.38 0.53 1.91
C ALA A 322 28.08 -0.82 2.60
N ASP A 323 29.05 -1.69 2.65
CA ASP A 323 28.97 -2.96 3.39
C ASP A 323 29.28 -2.72 4.88
N VAL A 324 28.31 -2.13 5.57
CA VAL A 324 28.40 -1.83 7.00
C VAL A 324 27.11 -2.24 7.69
N ASP A 325 27.24 -2.70 8.94
CA ASP A 325 26.08 -2.93 9.79
C ASP A 325 25.70 -1.62 10.50
N ILE A 326 24.42 -1.28 10.43
CA ILE A 326 23.83 -0.14 11.15
C ILE A 326 22.80 -0.73 12.12
N SER A 327 22.93 -0.41 13.40
CA SER A 327 22.00 -0.95 14.41
C SER A 327 20.60 -0.33 14.23
N GLU A 328 19.57 -1.04 14.69
CA GLU A 328 18.19 -0.54 14.69
C GLU A 328 18.09 0.82 15.37
N GLN A 329 18.74 1.01 16.52
CA GLN A 329 18.74 2.26 17.25
C GLN A 329 19.45 3.39 16.50
N ASP A 330 20.51 3.09 15.75
CA ASP A 330 21.20 4.10 14.93
C ASP A 330 20.29 4.71 13.85
N TYR A 331 19.35 3.93 13.30
CA TYR A 331 18.38 4.46 12.34
C TYR A 331 17.44 5.51 12.99
N TYR A 332 17.09 5.33 14.25
CA TYR A 332 16.29 6.31 14.99
C TYR A 332 17.14 7.52 15.42
N ASP A 333 18.31 7.28 15.99
CA ASP A 333 19.16 8.35 16.54
C ASP A 333 19.69 9.29 15.44
N LYS A 334 19.96 8.74 14.24
CA LYS A 334 20.49 9.46 13.08
C LYS A 334 19.43 9.80 12.03
N GLY A 335 18.21 9.29 12.14
CA GLY A 335 17.09 9.46 11.20
C GLY A 335 15.94 10.30 11.74
N ILE A 336 16.18 11.22 12.65
CA ILE A 336 15.16 12.05 13.31
C ILE A 336 14.25 12.75 12.29
N LEU A 337 14.83 13.27 11.21
CA LEU A 337 14.10 13.88 10.10
C LEU A 337 13.18 12.88 9.39
N MET A 338 13.63 11.65 9.19
CA MET A 338 12.83 10.59 8.53
C MET A 338 11.65 10.18 9.41
N VAL A 339 11.85 10.05 10.73
CA VAL A 339 10.75 9.85 11.70
C VAL A 339 9.73 11.00 11.61
N ALA A 340 10.22 12.24 11.53
CA ALA A 340 9.36 13.42 11.40
C ALA A 340 8.57 13.40 10.07
N MET A 341 9.18 13.00 8.96
CA MET A 341 8.51 12.86 7.64
C MET A 341 7.40 11.81 7.68
N ILE A 342 7.68 10.65 8.27
CA ILE A 342 6.67 9.58 8.41
C ILE A 342 5.49 10.08 9.23
N ARG A 343 5.74 10.69 10.40
CA ARG A 343 4.66 11.23 11.21
C ARG A 343 3.84 12.26 10.44
N ALA A 344 4.48 13.23 9.81
CA ALA A 344 3.80 14.29 9.06
C ALA A 344 2.95 13.71 7.92
N GLY A 345 3.49 12.79 7.14
CA GLY A 345 2.80 12.18 6.01
C GLY A 345 1.62 11.31 6.43
N VAL A 346 1.79 10.46 7.46
CA VAL A 346 0.69 9.61 7.98
C VAL A 346 -0.46 10.46 8.51
N GLU A 347 -0.15 11.48 9.33
CA GLU A 347 -1.18 12.35 9.88
C GLU A 347 -1.88 13.15 8.79
N LEU A 348 -1.16 13.75 7.83
CA LEU A 348 -1.76 14.50 6.72
C LEU A 348 -2.63 13.62 5.82
N ALA A 349 -2.16 12.45 5.42
CA ALA A 349 -2.95 11.53 4.60
C ALA A 349 -4.24 11.12 5.32
N PHE A 350 -4.15 10.75 6.59
CA PHE A 350 -5.31 10.41 7.40
C PHE A 350 -6.28 11.60 7.52
N GLU A 351 -5.79 12.80 7.84
CA GLU A 351 -6.60 14.01 7.99
C GLU A 351 -7.30 14.38 6.67
N SER A 352 -6.59 14.40 5.53
CA SER A 352 -7.17 14.74 4.23
C SER A 352 -8.24 13.73 3.80
N MET A 353 -7.99 12.43 3.99
CA MET A 353 -8.98 11.38 3.70
C MET A 353 -10.24 11.51 4.57
N THR A 354 -10.09 11.70 5.88
CA THR A 354 -11.22 11.81 6.80
C THR A 354 -12.01 13.10 6.58
N ASN A 355 -11.35 14.21 6.27
CA ASN A 355 -11.99 15.47 5.89
C ASN A 355 -12.79 15.34 4.58
N ALA A 356 -12.36 14.48 3.66
CA ALA A 356 -13.09 14.15 2.43
C ALA A 356 -14.25 13.14 2.65
N GLY A 357 -14.48 12.71 3.90
CA GLY A 357 -15.58 11.82 4.26
C GLY A 357 -15.26 10.31 4.16
N ILE A 358 -13.98 9.95 3.94
CA ILE A 358 -13.53 8.56 4.01
C ILE A 358 -13.55 8.10 5.47
N LYS A 359 -14.01 6.87 5.71
CA LYS A 359 -14.05 6.28 7.06
C LYS A 359 -12.65 6.23 7.66
N ALA A 360 -12.56 6.54 8.95
CA ALA A 360 -11.28 6.60 9.65
C ALA A 360 -10.51 5.26 9.63
N GLU A 361 -11.23 4.13 9.61
CA GLU A 361 -10.63 2.81 9.52
C GLU A 361 -9.94 2.58 8.15
N SER A 362 -10.58 3.00 7.05
CA SER A 362 -9.96 2.95 5.71
C SER A 362 -8.77 3.89 5.65
N ALA A 363 -8.93 5.13 6.12
CA ALA A 363 -7.85 6.10 6.16
C ALA A 363 -6.64 5.62 6.99
N TYR A 364 -6.87 4.88 8.07
CA TYR A 364 -5.81 4.26 8.88
C TYR A 364 -5.03 3.20 8.08
N TYR A 365 -5.72 2.30 7.37
CA TYR A 365 -5.05 1.29 6.56
C TYR A 365 -4.19 1.94 5.48
N GLU A 366 -4.76 2.89 4.74
CA GLU A 366 -4.11 3.54 3.59
C GLU A 366 -3.07 4.61 3.97
N SER A 367 -2.95 4.99 5.23
CA SER A 367 -1.95 5.95 5.67
C SER A 367 -0.88 5.37 6.58
N LEU A 368 -1.28 4.58 7.59
CA LEU A 368 -0.35 4.09 8.61
C LEU A 368 0.02 2.62 8.40
N HIS A 369 -1.00 1.77 8.17
CA HIS A 369 -0.80 0.33 8.22
C HIS A 369 0.01 -0.20 7.04
N GLU A 370 -0.18 0.36 5.84
CA GLU A 370 0.55 -0.06 4.63
C GLU A 370 1.93 0.58 4.49
N THR A 371 2.18 1.71 5.12
CA THR A 371 3.49 2.41 5.04
C THR A 371 4.68 1.50 5.28
N PRO A 372 4.70 0.60 6.29
CA PRO A 372 5.81 -0.34 6.49
C PRO A 372 6.05 -1.30 5.32
N LEU A 373 5.01 -1.64 4.55
CA LEU A 373 5.13 -2.60 3.45
C LEU A 373 5.86 -1.98 2.26
N ILE A 374 5.55 -0.73 1.94
CA ILE A 374 6.24 0.02 0.87
C ILE A 374 7.67 0.39 1.32
N ALA A 375 7.84 0.82 2.57
CA ALA A 375 9.15 1.07 3.13
C ALA A 375 10.08 -0.17 3.04
N ASN A 376 9.54 -1.37 3.27
CA ASN A 376 10.26 -2.63 3.08
C ASN A 376 10.63 -2.89 1.62
N LEU A 377 9.77 -2.53 0.65
CA LEU A 377 10.13 -2.62 -0.77
C LEU A 377 11.32 -1.70 -1.10
N ILE A 378 11.34 -0.47 -0.59
CA ILE A 378 12.48 0.45 -0.75
C ILE A 378 13.74 -0.16 -0.13
N GLY A 379 13.65 -0.73 1.07
CA GLY A 379 14.76 -1.41 1.73
C GLY A 379 15.37 -2.54 0.90
N ARG A 380 14.55 -3.30 0.19
CA ARG A 380 14.99 -4.42 -0.64
C ARG A 380 15.42 -4.03 -2.07
N LYS A 381 14.83 -2.97 -2.64
CA LYS A 381 14.86 -2.71 -4.07
C LYS A 381 15.29 -1.30 -4.47
N LYS A 382 15.42 -0.36 -3.52
CA LYS A 382 15.45 1.08 -3.76
C LYS A 382 14.21 1.58 -4.51
N LEU A 383 14.24 2.79 -5.05
CA LEU A 383 13.06 3.49 -5.60
C LEU A 383 12.67 2.99 -7.00
N TYR A 384 13.64 2.84 -7.89
CA TYR A 384 13.39 2.44 -9.28
C TYR A 384 12.69 1.08 -9.37
N GLU A 385 13.23 0.07 -8.72
CA GLU A 385 12.64 -1.27 -8.73
C GLU A 385 11.40 -1.36 -7.83
N MET A 386 11.28 -0.53 -6.79
CA MET A 386 10.05 -0.42 -6.01
C MET A 386 8.90 0.05 -6.90
N ASN A 387 9.06 1.15 -7.62
CA ASN A 387 8.05 1.69 -8.53
C ASN A 387 7.63 0.69 -9.62
N LYS A 388 8.56 -0.10 -10.15
CA LYS A 388 8.25 -1.13 -11.18
C LYS A 388 7.44 -2.33 -10.68
N VAL A 389 7.36 -2.57 -9.38
CA VAL A 389 6.66 -3.74 -8.82
C VAL A 389 5.33 -3.40 -8.13
N ILE A 390 5.08 -2.13 -7.88
CA ILE A 390 3.76 -1.64 -7.45
C ILE A 390 2.82 -1.51 -8.66
N SER A 391 1.58 -1.08 -8.44
CA SER A 391 0.63 -0.84 -9.53
C SER A 391 1.04 0.35 -10.40
N ASP A 392 0.60 0.38 -11.67
CA ASP A 392 0.85 1.54 -12.55
C ASP A 392 0.17 2.81 -11.99
N THR A 393 -0.96 2.65 -11.30
CA THR A 393 -1.67 3.74 -10.61
C THR A 393 -0.85 4.31 -9.46
N ALA A 394 -0.28 3.44 -8.63
CA ALA A 394 0.60 3.84 -7.52
C ALA A 394 1.87 4.51 -8.03
N GLU A 395 2.50 3.96 -9.06
CA GLU A 395 3.72 4.52 -9.65
C GLU A 395 3.48 5.90 -10.23
N TYR A 396 2.42 6.06 -11.03
CA TYR A 396 2.06 7.36 -11.61
C TYR A 396 1.80 8.41 -10.52
N GLY A 397 1.02 8.04 -9.51
CA GLY A 397 0.72 8.91 -8.36
C GLY A 397 1.94 9.25 -7.52
N CYS A 398 2.84 8.28 -7.30
CA CYS A 398 4.13 8.48 -6.62
C CYS A 398 4.94 9.61 -7.28
N TYR A 399 5.07 9.58 -8.60
CA TYR A 399 5.81 10.61 -9.32
C TYR A 399 5.10 11.96 -9.32
N LEU A 400 3.79 11.99 -9.49
CA LEU A 400 3.02 13.24 -9.41
C LEU A 400 3.25 13.95 -8.08
N PHE A 401 3.21 13.21 -6.98
CA PHE A 401 3.44 13.77 -5.64
C PHE A 401 4.91 14.15 -5.43
N SER A 402 5.84 13.21 -5.67
CA SER A 402 7.25 13.41 -5.35
C SER A 402 7.89 14.54 -6.16
N ASN A 403 7.50 14.71 -7.44
CA ASN A 403 7.98 15.80 -8.30
C ASN A 403 7.57 17.19 -7.79
N VAL A 404 6.51 17.30 -7.01
CA VAL A 404 6.10 18.54 -6.34
C VAL A 404 6.68 18.63 -4.93
N ALA A 405 6.69 17.54 -4.18
CA ALA A 405 7.15 17.51 -2.79
C ALA A 405 8.65 17.80 -2.66
N VAL A 406 9.49 17.28 -3.58
CA VAL A 406 10.95 17.53 -3.53
C VAL A 406 11.29 19.02 -3.64
N PRO A 407 10.84 19.79 -4.65
CA PRO A 407 11.10 21.23 -4.67
C PRO A 407 10.39 22.00 -3.55
N LEU A 408 9.17 21.60 -3.16
CA LEU A 408 8.43 22.24 -2.07
C LEU A 408 9.19 22.18 -0.73
N LEU A 409 9.77 21.04 -0.43
CA LEU A 409 10.58 20.84 0.78
C LEU A 409 12.02 21.33 0.62
N GLY A 410 12.45 21.73 -0.57
CA GLY A 410 13.82 22.13 -0.85
C GLY A 410 14.30 23.32 0.01
N ASP A 411 13.46 24.32 0.23
CA ASP A 411 13.83 25.46 1.11
C ASP A 411 13.88 25.05 2.58
N PHE A 412 12.97 24.20 3.04
CA PHE A 412 13.00 23.62 4.38
C PHE A 412 14.33 22.84 4.59
N MET A 413 14.72 22.03 3.61
CA MET A 413 15.96 21.24 3.67
C MET A 413 17.23 22.07 3.74
N LYS A 414 17.23 23.34 3.27
CA LYS A 414 18.37 24.24 3.47
C LYS A 414 18.63 24.55 4.94
N GLY A 415 17.58 24.58 5.77
CA GLY A 415 17.66 24.78 7.22
C GLY A 415 17.99 23.51 8.01
N VAL A 416 17.93 22.34 7.39
CA VAL A 416 18.23 21.04 8.02
C VAL A 416 19.75 20.84 8.08
N ASN A 417 20.25 20.34 9.21
CA ASN A 417 21.64 19.95 9.39
C ASN A 417 21.78 18.44 9.67
N VAL A 418 23.01 17.95 9.71
CA VAL A 418 23.32 16.54 9.94
C VAL A 418 22.94 16.01 11.30
N ASP A 419 22.64 16.89 12.26
CA ASP A 419 22.29 16.47 13.63
C ASP A 419 20.91 15.79 13.66
N VAL A 420 20.04 16.08 12.67
CA VAL A 420 18.73 15.43 12.53
C VAL A 420 18.67 14.40 11.41
N ILE A 421 19.70 14.33 10.56
CA ILE A 421 19.81 13.31 9.50
C ILE A 421 21.26 12.93 9.25
N GLY A 422 21.63 11.75 9.67
CA GLY A 422 22.93 11.12 9.42
C GLY A 422 23.89 11.09 10.61
N LYS A 423 23.95 12.14 11.46
CA LYS A 423 24.89 12.18 12.59
C LYS A 423 24.24 11.87 13.94
N GLY A 424 23.04 12.42 14.18
CA GLY A 424 22.34 12.37 15.47
C GLY A 424 22.60 13.58 16.36
N LEU A 425 21.66 13.86 17.25
CA LEU A 425 21.76 14.95 18.23
C LEU A 425 22.82 14.65 19.28
N ASP A 426 23.54 15.70 19.71
CA ASP A 426 24.35 15.60 20.92
C ASP A 426 23.42 15.65 22.15
N VAL A 427 23.27 14.51 22.80
CA VAL A 427 22.43 14.34 24.00
C VAL A 427 23.24 14.34 25.30
N SER A 428 24.49 14.79 25.26
CA SER A 428 25.38 14.84 26.45
C SER A 428 24.86 15.77 27.54
N ASP A 429 24.07 16.80 27.19
CA ASP A 429 23.34 17.65 28.11
C ASP A 429 21.85 17.25 28.13
N ASN A 430 21.54 16.26 28.95
CA ASN A 430 20.20 15.63 29.06
C ASN A 430 19.12 16.55 29.69
N GLN A 431 19.22 17.88 29.55
CA GLN A 431 18.16 18.78 29.98
C GLN A 431 17.00 18.73 29.00
N VAL A 432 15.91 18.12 29.42
CA VAL A 432 14.65 18.04 28.68
C VAL A 432 13.64 18.97 29.35
N ASP A 433 12.96 19.78 28.55
CA ASP A 433 11.77 20.46 29.01
C ASP A 433 10.63 19.42 29.20
N ASN A 434 10.43 19.02 30.45
CA ASN A 434 9.43 18.01 30.79
C ASN A 434 8.01 18.48 30.46
N GLN A 435 7.72 19.77 30.55
CA GLN A 435 6.40 20.29 30.20
C GLN A 435 6.17 20.14 28.69
N ARG A 436 7.16 20.50 27.89
CA ARG A 436 7.12 20.34 26.43
C ARG A 436 7.00 18.88 26.02
N LEU A 437 7.72 17.98 26.69
CA LEU A 437 7.62 16.53 26.43
C LEU A 437 6.22 15.97 26.73
N ILE A 438 5.58 16.42 27.79
CA ILE A 438 4.20 16.05 28.12
C ILE A 438 3.24 16.53 27.02
N GLU A 439 3.38 17.79 26.57
CA GLU A 439 2.56 18.35 25.48
C GLU A 439 2.73 17.55 24.21
N VAL A 440 3.97 17.28 23.79
CA VAL A 440 4.28 16.46 22.59
C VAL A 440 3.64 15.08 22.68
N ASN A 441 3.84 14.36 23.78
CA ASN A 441 3.25 13.04 23.97
C ASN A 441 1.71 13.09 23.96
N THR A 442 1.11 14.14 24.50
CA THR A 442 -0.34 14.30 24.53
C THR A 442 -0.88 14.51 23.13
N VAL A 443 -0.25 15.37 22.33
CA VAL A 443 -0.68 15.62 20.94
C VAL A 443 -0.58 14.33 20.10
N ILE A 444 0.55 13.61 20.19
CA ILE A 444 0.76 12.38 19.44
C ILE A 444 -0.33 11.33 19.79
N ARG A 445 -0.51 11.06 21.08
CA ARG A 445 -1.41 9.99 21.55
C ARG A 445 -2.89 10.29 21.31
N ASN A 446 -3.27 11.56 21.29
CA ASN A 446 -4.65 11.98 21.08
C ASN A 446 -4.97 12.24 19.59
N HIS A 447 -4.03 11.97 18.68
CA HIS A 447 -4.34 12.09 17.26
C HIS A 447 -5.35 11.00 16.86
N PRO A 448 -6.40 11.32 16.08
CA PRO A 448 -7.43 10.35 15.72
C PRO A 448 -6.90 9.07 15.07
N VAL A 449 -5.81 9.14 14.30
CA VAL A 449 -5.18 7.94 13.71
C VAL A 449 -4.67 6.96 14.76
N GLU A 450 -4.21 7.45 15.92
CA GLU A 450 -3.75 6.60 17.04
C GLU A 450 -4.93 5.92 17.75
N GLU A 451 -6.05 6.63 17.95
CA GLU A 451 -7.25 6.07 18.58
C GLU A 451 -7.87 4.98 17.72
N VAL A 452 -8.05 5.23 16.42
CA VAL A 452 -8.52 4.24 15.45
C VAL A 452 -7.56 3.07 15.34
N GLY A 453 -6.25 3.37 15.25
CA GLY A 453 -5.22 2.35 15.16
C GLY A 453 -5.16 1.44 16.38
N ALA A 454 -5.33 1.96 17.59
CA ALA A 454 -5.38 1.15 18.81
C ALA A 454 -6.56 0.15 18.78
N THR A 455 -7.72 0.61 18.29
CA THR A 455 -8.90 -0.24 18.13
C THR A 455 -8.66 -1.34 17.10
N LEU A 456 -8.16 -0.98 15.91
CA LEU A 456 -7.95 -1.93 14.81
C LEU A 456 -6.84 -2.95 15.14
N ARG A 457 -5.73 -2.53 15.74
CA ARG A 457 -4.66 -3.43 16.20
C ARG A 457 -5.16 -4.41 17.28
N GLY A 458 -6.14 -4.01 18.08
CA GLY A 458 -6.80 -4.90 19.05
C GLY A 458 -7.52 -6.10 18.42
N TYR A 459 -7.97 -5.97 17.17
CA TYR A 459 -8.57 -7.08 16.42
C TYR A 459 -7.54 -7.96 15.71
N MET A 460 -6.30 -7.49 15.55
CA MET A 460 -5.21 -8.23 14.91
C MET A 460 -4.54 -9.19 15.91
N THR A 461 -5.25 -10.23 16.31
CA THR A 461 -4.91 -11.09 17.46
C THR A 461 -3.62 -11.89 17.32
N ALA A 462 -3.03 -11.98 16.14
CA ALA A 462 -1.78 -12.70 15.89
C ALA A 462 -0.54 -11.78 15.79
N MET A 463 -0.70 -10.47 15.89
CA MET A 463 0.45 -9.56 15.99
C MET A 463 1.20 -9.85 17.30
N LYS A 464 2.54 -10.02 17.21
CA LYS A 464 3.38 -10.14 18.39
C LYS A 464 3.20 -8.89 19.25
N GLN A 465 2.65 -9.06 20.44
CA GLN A 465 2.66 -7.99 21.43
C GLN A 465 4.11 -7.71 21.81
N ILE A 466 4.56 -6.47 21.59
CA ILE A 466 5.84 -6.02 22.16
C ILE A 466 5.61 -5.94 23.67
N ALA A 467 6.42 -6.68 24.42
CA ALA A 467 6.45 -6.52 25.87
C ALA A 467 6.90 -5.07 26.15
N VAL A 468 5.99 -4.25 26.62
CA VAL A 468 6.31 -2.91 27.13
C VAL A 468 7.05 -3.17 28.45
N GLY A 469 8.39 -3.09 28.42
CA GLY A 469 9.24 -3.16 29.58
C GLY A 469 9.23 -1.86 30.37
#